data_ce9768c1471517798c56ac164d036d61
#
_entry.id   ce9768c1471517798c56ac164d036d61
#
_cell.length_a   1.000
_cell.length_b   1.000
_cell.length_c   1.000
_cell.angle_alpha   90.00
_cell.angle_beta   90.00
_cell.angle_gamma   90.00
#
_symmetry.space_group_name_H-M   'P 1'
#
loop_
_entity.id
_entity.type
_entity.pdbx_description
1 polymer ?
#
loop_
_entity_poly.entity_id
_entity_poly.type
_entity_poly.pdbx_seq_one_letter_code
_entity_poly.pdbx_strand_id
1 'polypeptide(L)'
;LLLAAGAAWNKIYTVTGRRNSLYAAALVLFGVLLYVVSLSRQGNENTLLDYTYVYRDALNLANGRELEDTNYFLTYSNNLKPMLLLSVLFRMALLMDVSPFYFVLLRNVILVMLVACACGYLAERNGDTCWRFPILLAFVFLLPMWEMTAVFYTDSMSFGMGILGLAFLKLAAASRGKRRQILWALLAAGMAVLAGTWKITVIIPLIACAVILLWQRVSVDRRVTLLFGGFVVILGVALQLWANSYEI
;
A
#
# COMPACT_ATOMS: atom_id res chain seq x y z
N LEU A 1 25.41 -8.58 1.82
CA LEU A 1 24.56 -9.36 0.92
C LEU A 1 23.88 -8.46 -0.13
N LEU A 2 23.15 -7.40 0.28
CA LEU A 2 22.44 -6.49 -0.60
C LEU A 2 23.37 -5.74 -1.58
N LEU A 3 24.54 -5.28 -1.12
CA LEU A 3 25.55 -4.63 -1.99
C LEU A 3 26.12 -5.61 -3.01
N ALA A 4 26.39 -6.86 -2.61
CA ALA A 4 26.86 -7.90 -3.52
C ALA A 4 25.78 -8.26 -4.56
N ALA A 5 24.51 -8.33 -4.17
CA ALA A 5 23.39 -8.54 -5.07
C ALA A 5 23.25 -7.37 -6.08
N GLY A 6 23.44 -6.13 -5.64
CA GLY A 6 23.45 -4.96 -6.52
C GLY A 6 24.56 -5.00 -7.55
N ALA A 7 25.78 -5.36 -7.14
CA ALA A 7 26.93 -5.51 -8.05
C ALA A 7 26.71 -6.65 -9.07
N ALA A 8 26.22 -7.80 -8.63
CA ALA A 8 25.87 -8.91 -9.50
C ALA A 8 24.77 -8.53 -10.51
N TRP A 9 23.74 -7.79 -10.05
CA TRP A 9 22.66 -7.30 -10.89
C TRP A 9 23.17 -6.35 -11.99
N ASN A 10 24.04 -5.41 -11.63
CA ASN A 10 24.65 -4.52 -12.62
C ASN A 10 25.47 -5.28 -13.65
N LYS A 11 26.20 -6.32 -13.25
CA LYS A 11 26.96 -7.18 -14.17
C LYS A 11 26.03 -7.93 -15.14
N ILE A 12 24.91 -8.48 -14.66
CA ILE A 12 23.89 -9.14 -15.51
C ILE A 12 23.32 -8.13 -16.52
N TYR A 13 23.06 -6.90 -16.10
CA TYR A 13 22.56 -5.86 -16.98
C TYR A 13 23.52 -5.54 -18.12
N THR A 14 24.82 -5.35 -17.83
CA THR A 14 25.83 -5.06 -18.86
C THR A 14 25.97 -6.17 -19.89
N VAL A 15 25.70 -7.43 -19.48
CA VAL A 15 25.79 -8.59 -20.37
C VAL A 15 24.52 -8.80 -21.21
N THR A 16 23.32 -8.58 -20.60
CA THR A 16 22.05 -8.99 -21.24
C THR A 16 21.27 -7.83 -21.87
N GLY A 17 21.49 -6.60 -21.42
CA GLY A 17 20.68 -5.42 -21.81
C GLY A 17 19.19 -5.49 -21.40
N ARG A 18 18.77 -6.56 -20.70
CA ARG A 18 17.36 -6.87 -20.35
C ARG A 18 17.01 -6.63 -18.89
N ARG A 19 17.64 -5.65 -18.27
CA ARG A 19 17.47 -5.38 -16.82
C ARG A 19 16.01 -5.23 -16.38
N ASN A 20 15.21 -4.46 -17.10
CA ASN A 20 13.82 -4.20 -16.71
C ASN A 20 12.94 -5.44 -16.87
N SER A 21 13.16 -6.25 -17.91
CA SER A 21 12.41 -7.50 -18.12
C SER A 21 12.74 -8.53 -17.06
N LEU A 22 14.01 -8.67 -16.67
CA LEU A 22 14.42 -9.57 -15.59
C LEU A 22 13.87 -9.14 -14.24
N TYR A 23 13.87 -7.82 -13.97
CA TYR A 23 13.26 -7.28 -12.75
C TYR A 23 11.75 -7.55 -12.70
N ALA A 24 11.04 -7.31 -13.80
CA ALA A 24 9.61 -7.59 -13.90
C ALA A 24 9.31 -9.08 -13.69
N ALA A 25 10.09 -9.98 -14.32
CA ALA A 25 9.94 -11.42 -14.12
C ALA A 25 10.19 -11.84 -12.66
N ALA A 26 11.23 -11.30 -12.02
CA ALA A 26 11.52 -11.56 -10.62
C ALA A 26 10.41 -11.04 -9.69
N LEU A 27 9.83 -9.88 -9.99
CA LEU A 27 8.71 -9.31 -9.25
C LEU A 27 7.45 -10.17 -9.38
N VAL A 28 7.12 -10.64 -10.60
CA VAL A 28 5.99 -11.55 -10.84
C VAL A 28 6.19 -12.87 -10.09
N LEU A 29 7.38 -13.46 -10.18
CA LEU A 29 7.71 -14.68 -9.45
C LEU A 29 7.56 -14.49 -7.93
N PHE A 30 8.05 -13.37 -7.40
CA PHE A 30 7.85 -13.03 -5.99
C PHE A 30 6.37 -12.94 -5.63
N GLY A 31 5.54 -12.26 -6.45
CA GLY A 31 4.10 -12.16 -6.24
C GLY A 31 3.40 -13.52 -6.24
N VAL A 32 3.76 -14.42 -7.18
CA VAL A 32 3.21 -15.79 -7.24
C VAL A 32 3.59 -16.58 -6.00
N LEU A 33 4.86 -16.55 -5.58
CA LEU A 33 5.33 -17.23 -4.36
C LEU A 33 4.61 -16.70 -3.13
N LEU A 34 4.47 -15.37 -3.01
CA LEU A 34 3.77 -14.72 -1.91
C LEU A 34 2.30 -15.16 -1.85
N TYR A 35 1.62 -15.22 -3.00
CA TYR A 35 0.24 -15.67 -3.09
C TYR A 35 0.09 -17.14 -2.66
N VAL A 36 0.92 -18.03 -3.18
CA VAL A 36 0.90 -19.49 -2.85
C VAL A 36 1.16 -19.73 -1.37
N VAL A 37 2.17 -19.05 -0.79
CA VAL A 37 2.47 -19.19 0.64
C VAL A 37 1.33 -18.64 1.49
N SER A 38 0.74 -17.53 1.10
CA SER A 38 -0.39 -16.92 1.83
C SER A 38 -1.64 -17.79 1.76
N LEU A 39 -1.88 -18.51 0.66
CA LEU A 39 -2.97 -19.50 0.56
C LEU A 39 -2.81 -20.65 1.56
N SER A 40 -1.59 -21.11 1.83
CA SER A 40 -1.34 -22.18 2.81
C SER A 40 -1.64 -21.75 4.26
N ARG A 41 -1.80 -20.46 4.50
CA ARG A 41 -2.15 -19.86 5.81
C ARG A 41 -3.65 -19.63 5.97
N GLN A 42 -4.47 -19.99 5.00
CA GLN A 42 -5.93 -19.90 5.08
C GLN A 42 -6.44 -20.67 6.30
N GLY A 43 -7.31 -20.07 7.11
CA GLY A 43 -7.83 -20.66 8.34
C GLY A 43 -7.15 -20.18 9.63
N ASN A 44 -6.01 -19.49 9.55
CA ASN A 44 -5.40 -18.81 10.70
C ASN A 44 -5.99 -17.41 10.95
N GLU A 45 -7.05 -17.08 10.25
CA GLU A 45 -7.73 -15.77 10.24
C GLU A 45 -8.31 -15.42 11.62
N ASN A 46 -8.63 -16.42 12.42
CA ASN A 46 -9.32 -16.25 13.72
C ASN A 46 -8.37 -15.97 14.91
N THR A 47 -7.07 -15.80 14.67
CA THR A 47 -6.09 -15.69 15.76
C THR A 47 -5.82 -14.28 16.23
N LEU A 48 -6.23 -13.25 15.48
CA LEU A 48 -6.04 -11.84 15.82
C LEU A 48 -7.39 -11.19 16.14
N LEU A 49 -7.64 -10.89 17.41
CA LEU A 49 -8.89 -10.35 17.92
C LEU A 49 -9.44 -9.15 17.11
N ASP A 50 -8.65 -8.10 16.93
CA ASP A 50 -9.05 -6.90 16.18
C ASP A 50 -9.42 -7.19 14.72
N TYR A 51 -8.64 -8.06 14.08
CA TYR A 51 -8.88 -8.48 12.71
C TYR A 51 -10.23 -9.19 12.56
N THR A 52 -10.56 -10.06 13.49
CA THR A 52 -11.81 -10.83 13.44
C THR A 52 -13.04 -9.94 13.46
N TYR A 53 -13.08 -8.93 14.34
CA TYR A 53 -14.18 -7.97 14.43
C TYR A 53 -14.32 -7.15 13.15
N VAL A 54 -13.22 -6.56 12.69
CA VAL A 54 -13.19 -5.72 11.48
C VAL A 54 -13.59 -6.53 10.23
N TYR A 55 -13.09 -7.76 10.08
CA TYR A 55 -13.39 -8.63 8.94
C TYR A 55 -14.87 -9.07 8.94
N ARG A 56 -15.37 -9.56 10.09
CA ARG A 56 -16.72 -10.08 10.22
C ARG A 56 -17.75 -9.00 9.94
N ASP A 57 -17.61 -7.85 10.56
CA ASP A 57 -18.57 -6.76 10.40
C ASP A 57 -18.47 -6.09 9.04
N ALA A 58 -17.29 -6.04 8.43
CA ALA A 58 -17.17 -5.65 7.03
C ALA A 58 -17.91 -6.62 6.09
N LEU A 59 -17.86 -7.92 6.37
CA LEU A 59 -18.58 -8.93 5.59
C LEU A 59 -20.11 -8.85 5.81
N ASN A 60 -20.55 -8.64 7.05
CA ASN A 60 -21.95 -8.42 7.38
C ASN A 60 -22.49 -7.21 6.62
N LEU A 61 -21.80 -6.09 6.70
CA LEU A 61 -22.20 -4.85 6.00
C LEU A 61 -22.19 -5.02 4.48
N ALA A 62 -21.22 -5.76 3.92
CA ALA A 62 -21.18 -6.06 2.49
C ALA A 62 -22.39 -6.87 2.02
N ASN A 63 -22.93 -7.74 2.87
CA ASN A 63 -24.13 -8.53 2.64
C ASN A 63 -25.44 -7.82 3.02
N GLY A 64 -25.38 -6.53 3.39
CA GLY A 64 -26.56 -5.76 3.80
C GLY A 64 -27.11 -6.15 5.20
N ARG A 65 -26.29 -6.76 6.05
CA ARG A 65 -26.61 -7.10 7.43
C ARG A 65 -26.15 -5.99 8.37
N GLU A 66 -26.70 -5.95 9.57
CA GLU A 66 -26.28 -5.05 10.64
C GLU A 66 -24.91 -5.45 11.21
N LEU A 67 -24.28 -4.51 11.92
CA LEU A 67 -23.05 -4.76 12.64
C LEU A 67 -23.34 -5.65 13.85
N GLU A 68 -22.49 -6.65 14.06
CA GLU A 68 -22.61 -7.59 15.16
C GLU A 68 -21.92 -7.09 16.43
N ASP A 69 -20.82 -6.35 16.23
CA ASP A 69 -19.92 -5.89 17.31
C ASP A 69 -19.92 -4.36 17.49
N THR A 70 -21.07 -3.72 17.52
CA THR A 70 -21.18 -2.26 17.67
C THR A 70 -20.39 -1.74 18.88
N ASN A 71 -20.40 -2.45 20.03
CA ASN A 71 -19.66 -2.07 21.22
C ASN A 71 -18.12 -2.04 20.98
N TYR A 72 -17.61 -2.92 20.13
CA TYR A 72 -16.20 -2.90 19.74
C TYR A 72 -15.86 -1.59 19.03
N PHE A 73 -16.66 -1.14 18.07
CA PHE A 73 -16.41 0.10 17.32
C PHE A 73 -16.69 1.36 18.13
N LEU A 74 -17.55 1.32 19.13
CA LEU A 74 -17.71 2.41 20.10
C LEU A 74 -16.43 2.59 20.93
N THR A 75 -15.77 1.49 21.31
CA THR A 75 -14.51 1.51 22.06
C THR A 75 -13.31 1.84 21.17
N TYR A 76 -13.24 1.24 19.99
CA TYR A 76 -12.14 1.36 19.01
C TYR A 76 -12.60 2.05 17.72
N SER A 77 -13.07 3.28 17.86
CA SER A 77 -13.63 4.08 16.75
C SER A 77 -12.68 4.29 15.57
N ASN A 78 -11.36 4.18 15.80
CA ASN A 78 -10.35 4.21 14.74
C ASN A 78 -10.46 3.02 13.76
N ASN A 79 -11.06 1.89 14.16
CA ASN A 79 -11.23 0.71 13.33
C ASN A 79 -12.53 0.76 12.48
N LEU A 80 -13.42 1.71 12.72
CA LEU A 80 -14.65 1.87 11.95
C LEU A 80 -14.38 2.17 10.47
N LYS A 81 -13.53 3.16 10.17
CA LYS A 81 -13.20 3.51 8.77
C LYS A 81 -12.51 2.38 8.01
N PRO A 82 -11.52 1.68 8.58
CA PRO A 82 -10.99 0.45 8.00
C PRO A 82 -12.07 -0.58 7.69
N MET A 83 -12.99 -0.83 8.61
CA MET A 83 -14.09 -1.77 8.42
C MET A 83 -15.00 -1.34 7.26
N LEU A 84 -15.40 -0.06 7.21
CA LEU A 84 -16.22 0.48 6.13
C LEU A 84 -15.52 0.37 4.75
N LEU A 85 -14.22 0.69 4.67
CA LEU A 85 -13.45 0.54 3.44
C LEU A 85 -13.35 -0.94 3.01
N LEU A 86 -13.19 -1.83 3.99
CA LEU A 86 -13.14 -3.26 3.73
C LEU A 86 -14.50 -3.78 3.23
N SER A 87 -15.60 -3.29 3.79
CA SER A 87 -16.95 -3.68 3.35
C SER A 87 -17.21 -3.31 1.88
N VAL A 88 -16.69 -2.16 1.42
CA VAL A 88 -16.74 -1.78 0.00
C VAL A 88 -15.98 -2.78 -0.87
N LEU A 89 -14.76 -3.18 -0.45
CA LEU A 89 -13.97 -4.18 -1.17
C LEU A 89 -14.69 -5.55 -1.20
N PHE A 90 -15.29 -5.97 -0.10
CA PHE A 90 -16.06 -7.21 -0.03
C PHE A 90 -17.30 -7.15 -0.93
N ARG A 91 -18.01 -6.02 -0.95
CA ARG A 91 -19.13 -5.82 -1.88
C ARG A 91 -18.69 -5.92 -3.33
N MET A 92 -17.54 -5.36 -3.68
CA MET A 92 -16.97 -5.52 -5.04
C MET A 92 -16.65 -6.99 -5.34
N ALA A 93 -16.06 -7.72 -4.41
CA ALA A 93 -15.78 -9.15 -4.58
C ALA A 93 -17.05 -9.96 -4.79
N LEU A 94 -18.09 -9.72 -3.99
CA LEU A 94 -19.39 -10.38 -4.11
C LEU A 94 -20.06 -10.07 -5.46
N LEU A 95 -19.99 -8.83 -5.94
CA LEU A 95 -20.51 -8.45 -7.28
C LEU A 95 -19.77 -9.14 -8.43
N MET A 96 -18.51 -9.54 -8.20
CA MET A 96 -17.69 -10.28 -9.16
C MET A 96 -17.80 -11.80 -9.01
N ASP A 97 -18.66 -12.30 -8.11
CA ASP A 97 -18.78 -13.71 -7.73
C ASP A 97 -17.45 -14.34 -7.28
N VAL A 98 -16.64 -13.54 -6.57
CA VAL A 98 -15.36 -13.96 -6.02
C VAL A 98 -15.44 -13.97 -4.50
N SER A 99 -14.86 -14.99 -3.87
CA SER A 99 -14.75 -15.01 -2.41
C SER A 99 -14.01 -13.76 -1.89
N PRO A 100 -14.57 -13.02 -0.91
CA PRO A 100 -13.95 -11.85 -0.31
C PRO A 100 -12.52 -12.10 0.19
N PHE A 101 -12.25 -13.28 0.74
CA PHE A 101 -10.92 -13.68 1.19
C PHE A 101 -9.89 -13.66 0.04
N TYR A 102 -10.16 -14.37 -1.07
CA TYR A 102 -9.24 -14.42 -2.20
C TYR A 102 -9.06 -13.06 -2.88
N PHE A 103 -10.12 -12.26 -2.93
CA PHE A 103 -10.06 -10.91 -3.47
C PHE A 103 -9.12 -10.02 -2.64
N VAL A 104 -9.26 -10.05 -1.32
CA VAL A 104 -8.40 -9.28 -0.41
C VAL A 104 -6.97 -9.82 -0.43
N LEU A 105 -6.78 -11.14 -0.47
CA LEU A 105 -5.47 -11.74 -0.58
C LEU A 105 -4.75 -11.28 -1.86
N LEU A 106 -5.41 -11.35 -3.00
CA LEU A 106 -4.85 -10.88 -4.27
C LEU A 106 -4.47 -9.39 -4.20
N ARG A 107 -5.35 -8.56 -3.62
CA ARG A 107 -5.08 -7.14 -3.40
C ARG A 107 -3.85 -6.93 -2.52
N ASN A 108 -3.70 -7.70 -1.43
CA ASN A 108 -2.56 -7.61 -0.52
C ASN A 108 -1.26 -7.97 -1.25
N VAL A 109 -1.25 -9.04 -2.04
CA VAL A 109 -0.10 -9.45 -2.85
C VAL A 109 0.29 -8.33 -3.83
N ILE A 110 -0.69 -7.79 -4.56
CA ILE A 110 -0.46 -6.67 -5.48
C ILE A 110 0.11 -5.46 -4.73
N LEU A 111 -0.44 -5.13 -3.56
CA LEU A 111 0.06 -4.01 -2.74
C LEU A 111 1.53 -4.22 -2.34
N VAL A 112 1.90 -5.41 -1.87
CA VAL A 112 3.30 -5.72 -1.49
C VAL A 112 4.23 -5.60 -2.69
N MET A 113 3.82 -6.11 -3.86
CA MET A 113 4.59 -5.95 -5.11
C MET A 113 4.78 -4.48 -5.48
N LEU A 114 3.70 -3.68 -5.40
CA LEU A 114 3.75 -2.25 -5.69
C LEU A 114 4.65 -1.50 -4.69
N VAL A 115 4.60 -1.88 -3.41
CA VAL A 115 5.47 -1.30 -2.36
C VAL A 115 6.93 -1.64 -2.63
N ALA A 116 7.26 -2.88 -3.01
CA ALA A 116 8.62 -3.25 -3.40
C ALA A 116 9.12 -2.41 -4.60
N CYS A 117 8.28 -2.22 -5.62
CA CYS A 117 8.58 -1.31 -6.74
C CYS A 117 8.77 0.13 -6.29
N ALA A 118 7.89 0.63 -5.42
CA ALA A 118 7.92 2.00 -4.91
C ALA A 118 9.20 2.25 -4.09
N CYS A 119 9.58 1.33 -3.22
CA CYS A 119 10.84 1.40 -2.46
C CYS A 119 12.05 1.42 -3.41
N GLY A 120 12.06 0.57 -4.43
CA GLY A 120 13.09 0.58 -5.47
C GLY A 120 13.18 1.92 -6.18
N TYR A 121 12.05 2.50 -6.57
CA TYR A 121 11.96 3.81 -7.21
C TYR A 121 12.38 4.95 -6.28
N LEU A 122 11.98 4.91 -5.01
CA LEU A 122 12.37 5.92 -4.03
C LEU A 122 13.87 5.93 -3.76
N ALA A 123 14.50 4.76 -3.78
CA ALA A 123 15.96 4.62 -3.62
C ALA A 123 16.77 5.07 -4.84
N GLU A 124 16.15 5.22 -6.01
CA GLU A 124 16.83 5.70 -7.21
C GLU A 124 17.29 7.15 -7.05
N ARG A 125 18.55 7.38 -7.36
CA ARG A 125 19.15 8.71 -7.41
C ARG A 125 19.74 8.95 -8.81
N ASN A 126 19.36 10.07 -9.43
CA ASN A 126 19.87 10.46 -10.76
C ASN A 126 19.67 9.40 -11.86
N GLY A 127 18.57 8.62 -11.78
CA GLY A 127 18.24 7.56 -12.73
C GLY A 127 19.01 6.25 -12.54
N ASP A 128 19.82 6.14 -11.47
CA ASP A 128 20.49 4.88 -11.13
C ASP A 128 19.46 3.89 -10.54
N THR A 129 19.23 2.81 -11.27
CA THR A 129 18.27 1.76 -10.93
C THR A 129 18.91 0.55 -10.25
N CYS A 130 20.17 0.67 -9.79
CA CYS A 130 20.91 -0.46 -9.19
C CYS A 130 20.25 -1.01 -7.92
N TRP A 131 19.47 -0.21 -7.19
CA TRP A 131 18.83 -0.59 -5.96
C TRP A 131 17.52 -1.38 -6.12
N ARG A 132 16.90 -1.42 -7.29
CA ARG A 132 15.61 -2.10 -7.49
C ARG A 132 15.67 -3.58 -7.11
N PHE A 133 16.65 -4.31 -7.60
CA PHE A 133 16.77 -5.73 -7.34
C PHE A 133 17.19 -6.05 -5.89
N PRO A 134 18.21 -5.40 -5.30
CA PRO A 134 18.53 -5.57 -3.88
C PRO A 134 17.35 -5.31 -2.95
N ILE A 135 16.51 -4.31 -3.25
CA ILE A 135 15.30 -4.02 -2.46
C ILE A 135 14.27 -5.13 -2.61
N LEU A 136 14.00 -5.59 -3.84
CA LEU A 136 13.10 -6.73 -4.06
C LEU A 136 13.60 -7.96 -3.30
N LEU A 137 14.90 -8.24 -3.35
CA LEU A 137 15.49 -9.35 -2.61
C LEU A 137 15.33 -9.20 -1.09
N ALA A 138 15.43 -7.95 -0.57
CA ALA A 138 15.14 -7.68 0.83
C ALA A 138 13.70 -8.04 1.19
N PHE A 139 12.72 -7.72 0.35
CA PHE A 139 11.32 -8.11 0.55
C PHE A 139 11.12 -9.63 0.57
N VAL A 140 11.84 -10.38 -0.26
CA VAL A 140 11.81 -11.86 -0.24
C VAL A 140 12.25 -12.42 1.11
N PHE A 141 13.21 -11.78 1.78
CA PHE A 141 13.72 -12.21 3.09
C PHE A 141 12.96 -11.61 4.29
N LEU A 142 12.04 -10.67 4.07
CA LEU A 142 11.20 -10.11 5.13
C LEU A 142 10.04 -11.06 5.46
N LEU A 143 10.34 -12.13 6.21
CA LEU A 143 9.35 -13.14 6.62
C LEU A 143 8.04 -12.55 7.21
N PRO A 144 8.06 -11.51 8.06
CA PRO A 144 6.82 -10.92 8.57
C PRO A 144 5.90 -10.40 7.47
N MET A 145 6.43 -9.95 6.33
CA MET A 145 5.61 -9.50 5.19
C MET A 145 4.80 -10.65 4.58
N TRP A 146 5.34 -11.86 4.58
CA TRP A 146 4.67 -13.05 4.07
C TRP A 146 3.50 -13.45 4.96
N GLU A 147 3.65 -13.34 6.27
CA GLU A 147 2.58 -13.62 7.24
C GLU A 147 1.48 -12.55 7.17
N MET A 148 1.87 -11.28 7.12
CA MET A 148 0.94 -10.15 7.06
C MET A 148 0.15 -10.07 5.74
N THR A 149 0.57 -10.76 4.68
CA THR A 149 -0.15 -10.76 3.41
C THR A 149 -1.44 -11.58 3.49
N ALA A 150 -1.45 -12.68 4.24
CA ALA A 150 -2.64 -13.51 4.47
C ALA A 150 -3.62 -12.86 5.46
N VAL A 151 -3.14 -11.96 6.29
CA VAL A 151 -3.91 -11.30 7.35
C VAL A 151 -4.22 -9.86 6.95
N PHE A 152 -5.46 -9.44 7.20
CA PHE A 152 -5.90 -8.08 6.93
C PHE A 152 -5.52 -7.14 8.08
N TYR A 153 -4.23 -6.83 8.22
CA TYR A 153 -3.75 -6.01 9.30
C TYR A 153 -3.57 -4.54 8.89
N THR A 154 -4.05 -3.63 9.73
CA THR A 154 -4.08 -2.20 9.43
C THR A 154 -2.70 -1.59 9.24
N ASP A 155 -1.67 -2.08 9.97
CA ASP A 155 -0.30 -1.56 9.88
C ASP A 155 0.35 -1.81 8.53
N SER A 156 0.26 -3.06 8.03
CA SER A 156 0.86 -3.41 6.73
C SER A 156 0.23 -2.64 5.59
N MET A 157 -1.09 -2.41 5.67
CA MET A 157 -1.84 -1.64 4.68
C MET A 157 -1.49 -0.17 4.71
N SER A 158 -1.52 0.45 5.88
CA SER A 158 -1.24 1.87 6.04
C SER A 158 0.19 2.21 5.63
N PHE A 159 1.17 1.42 6.05
CA PHE A 159 2.57 1.60 5.66
C PHE A 159 2.76 1.46 4.15
N GLY A 160 2.18 0.41 3.55
CA GLY A 160 2.26 0.18 2.11
C GLY A 160 1.67 1.33 1.30
N MET A 161 0.48 1.80 1.66
CA MET A 161 -0.17 2.95 1.01
C MET A 161 0.64 4.23 1.19
N GLY A 162 1.23 4.45 2.38
CA GLY A 162 2.11 5.59 2.64
C GLY A 162 3.33 5.62 1.71
N ILE A 163 4.02 4.51 1.55
CA ILE A 163 5.17 4.37 0.63
C ILE A 163 4.75 4.65 -0.82
N LEU A 164 3.60 4.11 -1.26
CA LEU A 164 3.06 4.40 -2.60
C LEU A 164 2.75 5.89 -2.77
N GLY A 165 2.17 6.53 -1.75
CA GLY A 165 1.91 7.97 -1.76
C GLY A 165 3.19 8.79 -2.00
N LEU A 166 4.28 8.45 -1.31
CA LEU A 166 5.59 9.09 -1.51
C LEU A 166 6.17 8.84 -2.90
N ALA A 167 6.05 7.62 -3.43
CA ALA A 167 6.50 7.32 -4.79
C ALA A 167 5.73 8.14 -5.84
N PHE A 168 4.40 8.28 -5.68
CA PHE A 168 3.58 9.14 -6.54
C PHE A 168 3.93 10.62 -6.38
N LEU A 169 4.27 11.09 -5.17
CA LEU A 169 4.72 12.46 -4.96
C LEU A 169 6.07 12.72 -5.67
N LYS A 170 7.00 11.77 -5.62
CA LYS A 170 8.26 11.84 -6.38
C LYS A 170 8.00 11.85 -7.89
N LEU A 171 7.04 11.05 -8.39
CA LEU A 171 6.61 11.07 -9.80
C LEU A 171 5.97 12.41 -10.19
N ALA A 172 5.15 13.00 -9.32
CA ALA A 172 4.58 14.32 -9.55
C ALA A 172 5.68 15.39 -9.70
N ALA A 173 6.67 15.38 -8.79
CA ALA A 173 7.81 16.29 -8.83
C ALA A 173 8.69 16.11 -10.10
N ALA A 174 8.87 14.90 -10.56
CA ALA A 174 9.67 14.59 -11.76
C ALA A 174 8.91 14.86 -13.07
N SER A 175 7.60 15.03 -13.04
CA SER A 175 6.77 15.19 -14.25
C SER A 175 6.84 16.60 -14.81
N ARG A 176 7.06 16.72 -16.13
CA ARG A 176 7.14 18.03 -16.83
C ARG A 176 5.77 18.56 -17.27
N GLY A 177 4.75 17.71 -17.42
CA GLY A 177 3.42 18.09 -17.92
C GLY A 177 2.41 18.35 -16.81
N LYS A 178 1.67 19.47 -16.88
CA LYS A 178 0.65 19.86 -15.88
C LYS A 178 -0.36 18.75 -15.56
N ARG A 179 -0.90 18.06 -16.59
CA ARG A 179 -1.88 16.97 -16.41
C ARG A 179 -1.29 15.80 -15.62
N ARG A 180 -0.04 15.41 -15.91
CA ARG A 180 0.66 14.34 -15.19
C ARG A 180 0.96 14.72 -13.75
N GLN A 181 1.37 15.97 -13.51
CA GLN A 181 1.59 16.48 -12.15
C GLN A 181 0.31 16.38 -11.31
N ILE A 182 -0.84 16.84 -11.86
CA ILE A 182 -2.14 16.77 -11.18
C ILE A 182 -2.51 15.32 -10.88
N LEU A 183 -2.41 14.42 -11.87
CA LEU A 183 -2.74 13.01 -11.69
C LEU A 183 -1.91 12.37 -10.58
N TRP A 184 -0.58 12.53 -10.62
CA TRP A 184 0.29 11.93 -9.62
C TRP A 184 0.12 12.56 -8.24
N ALA A 185 -0.14 13.87 -8.15
CA ALA A 185 -0.43 14.54 -6.89
C ALA A 185 -1.76 14.05 -6.28
N LEU A 186 -2.79 13.84 -7.10
CA LEU A 186 -4.07 13.27 -6.67
C LEU A 186 -3.91 11.83 -6.16
N LEU A 187 -3.17 10.98 -6.88
CA LEU A 187 -2.88 9.61 -6.44
C LEU A 187 -2.06 9.60 -5.15
N ALA A 188 -1.07 10.48 -5.02
CA ALA A 188 -0.29 10.63 -3.80
C ALA A 188 -1.17 11.02 -2.61
N ALA A 189 -2.06 11.99 -2.79
CA ALA A 189 -3.00 12.43 -1.76
C ALA A 189 -3.99 11.32 -1.37
N GLY A 190 -4.54 10.60 -2.35
CA GLY A 190 -5.43 9.48 -2.11
C GLY A 190 -4.75 8.38 -1.28
N MET A 191 -3.53 8.00 -1.63
CA MET A 191 -2.76 7.02 -0.86
C MET A 191 -2.44 7.51 0.56
N ALA A 192 -2.09 8.79 0.74
CA ALA A 192 -1.80 9.36 2.06
C ALA A 192 -3.06 9.39 2.95
N VAL A 193 -4.22 9.75 2.40
CA VAL A 193 -5.51 9.75 3.11
C VAL A 193 -5.91 8.32 3.50
N LEU A 194 -5.83 7.37 2.56
CA LEU A 194 -6.10 5.97 2.85
C LEU A 194 -5.14 5.42 3.91
N ALA A 195 -3.84 5.71 3.81
CA ALA A 195 -2.86 5.28 4.80
C ALA A 195 -3.20 5.79 6.21
N GLY A 196 -3.50 7.09 6.34
CA GLY A 196 -3.90 7.71 7.62
C GLY A 196 -5.23 7.19 8.15
N THR A 197 -6.14 6.78 7.27
CA THR A 197 -7.43 6.18 7.63
C THR A 197 -7.26 4.80 8.24
N TRP A 198 -6.36 3.98 7.68
CA TRP A 198 -6.05 2.67 8.22
C TRP A 198 -5.31 2.75 9.56
N LYS A 199 -4.33 3.64 9.67
CA LYS A 199 -3.61 3.87 10.93
C LYS A 199 -2.86 5.20 10.94
N ILE A 200 -3.15 6.03 11.93
CA ILE A 200 -2.53 7.36 12.06
C ILE A 200 -1.00 7.28 12.28
N THR A 201 -0.52 6.18 12.89
CA THR A 201 0.91 5.99 13.16
C THR A 201 1.78 5.91 11.90
N VAL A 202 1.17 5.70 10.72
CA VAL A 202 1.89 5.76 9.43
C VAL A 202 2.54 7.12 9.16
N ILE A 203 2.11 8.16 9.84
CA ILE A 203 2.72 9.50 9.74
C ILE A 203 4.22 9.46 10.07
N ILE A 204 4.66 8.59 11.00
CA ILE A 204 6.07 8.48 11.42
C ILE A 204 6.97 8.02 10.24
N PRO A 205 6.73 6.87 9.62
CA PRO A 205 7.52 6.45 8.45
C PRO A 205 7.38 7.41 7.26
N LEU A 206 6.23 8.09 7.09
CA LEU A 206 6.06 9.09 6.04
C LEU A 206 6.98 10.29 6.25
N ILE A 207 7.10 10.79 7.49
CA ILE A 207 8.05 11.87 7.83
C ILE A 207 9.47 11.42 7.55
N ALA A 208 9.87 10.21 7.99
CA ALA A 208 11.21 9.67 7.75
C ALA A 208 11.52 9.60 6.24
N CYS A 209 10.60 9.11 5.44
CA CYS A 209 10.77 9.07 3.98
C CYS A 209 10.78 10.47 3.35
N ALA A 210 9.97 11.41 3.83
CA ALA A 210 10.02 12.80 3.37
C ALA A 210 11.38 13.45 3.65
N VAL A 211 11.97 13.18 4.83
CA VAL A 211 13.34 13.61 5.17
C VAL A 211 14.35 12.99 4.19
N ILE A 212 14.22 11.71 3.85
CA ILE A 212 15.09 11.06 2.87
C ILE A 212 14.97 11.72 1.49
N LEU A 213 13.76 12.05 1.03
CA LEU A 213 13.54 12.75 -0.24
C LEU A 213 14.17 14.16 -0.25
N LEU A 214 14.06 14.89 0.87
CA LEU A 214 14.73 16.17 1.05
C LEU A 214 16.25 16.02 1.06
N TRP A 215 16.77 15.00 1.75
CA TRP A 215 18.20 14.67 1.73
C TRP A 215 18.68 14.37 0.29
N GLN A 216 17.88 13.68 -0.50
CA GLN A 216 18.16 13.42 -1.91
C GLN A 216 18.04 14.67 -2.80
N ARG A 217 17.73 15.82 -2.21
CA ARG A 217 17.49 17.09 -2.93
C ARG A 217 16.41 16.97 -4.01
N VAL A 218 15.39 16.17 -3.75
CA VAL A 218 14.19 16.15 -4.61
C VAL A 218 13.47 17.48 -4.40
N SER A 219 13.60 18.40 -5.35
CA SER A 219 12.84 19.65 -5.34
C SER A 219 11.40 19.35 -5.73
N VAL A 220 10.49 19.55 -4.80
CA VAL A 220 9.04 19.51 -5.08
C VAL A 220 8.59 20.91 -5.41
N ASP A 221 8.06 21.13 -6.61
CA ASP A 221 7.52 22.42 -7.01
C ASP A 221 6.39 22.85 -6.06
N ARG A 222 6.36 24.14 -5.67
CA ARG A 222 5.32 24.74 -4.84
C ARG A 222 3.92 24.39 -5.30
N ARG A 223 3.70 24.31 -6.61
CA ARG A 223 2.43 23.89 -7.21
C ARG A 223 2.07 22.46 -6.86
N VAL A 224 3.00 21.51 -6.94
CA VAL A 224 2.76 20.09 -6.59
C VAL A 224 2.44 19.98 -5.12
N THR A 225 3.13 20.73 -4.26
CA THR A 225 2.86 20.77 -2.81
C THR A 225 1.45 21.29 -2.52
N LEU A 226 1.02 22.38 -3.17
CA LEU A 226 -0.32 22.93 -2.99
C LEU A 226 -1.41 22.00 -3.50
N LEU A 227 -1.21 21.35 -4.66
CA LEU A 227 -2.14 20.36 -5.19
C LEU A 227 -2.26 19.16 -4.27
N PHE A 228 -1.13 18.61 -3.81
CA PHE A 228 -1.12 17.49 -2.87
C PHE A 228 -1.85 17.85 -1.57
N GLY A 229 -1.50 18.97 -0.94
CA GLY A 229 -2.13 19.41 0.30
C GLY A 229 -3.63 19.67 0.14
N GLY A 230 -4.04 20.33 -0.95
CA GLY A 230 -5.45 20.58 -1.26
C GLY A 230 -6.24 19.27 -1.45
N PHE A 231 -5.69 18.32 -2.21
CA PHE A 231 -6.34 17.02 -2.39
C PHE A 231 -6.41 16.19 -1.09
N VAL A 232 -5.38 16.25 -0.23
CA VAL A 232 -5.43 15.58 1.10
C VAL A 232 -6.59 16.13 1.93
N VAL A 233 -6.75 17.45 1.98
CA VAL A 233 -7.85 18.07 2.73
C VAL A 233 -9.20 17.68 2.15
N ILE A 234 -9.40 17.81 0.83
CA ILE A 234 -10.68 17.49 0.18
C ILE A 234 -11.06 16.02 0.37
N LEU A 235 -10.12 15.10 0.10
CA LEU A 235 -10.36 13.66 0.22
C LEU A 235 -10.55 13.24 1.69
N GLY A 236 -9.78 13.84 2.61
CA GLY A 236 -9.92 13.57 4.05
C GLY A 236 -11.28 14.00 4.58
N VAL A 237 -11.75 15.21 4.21
CA VAL A 237 -13.08 15.70 4.57
C VAL A 237 -14.18 14.83 3.96
N ALA A 238 -14.08 14.49 2.66
CA ALA A 238 -15.05 13.64 1.99
C ALA A 238 -15.17 12.27 2.66
N LEU A 239 -14.04 11.66 3.01
CA LEU A 239 -14.02 10.37 3.72
C LEU A 239 -14.59 10.46 5.14
N GLN A 240 -14.32 11.58 5.85
CA GLN A 240 -14.91 11.80 7.17
C GLN A 240 -16.42 11.96 7.09
N LEU A 241 -16.94 12.75 6.14
CA LEU A 241 -18.39 12.93 5.93
C LEU A 241 -19.06 11.61 5.56
N TRP A 242 -18.40 10.81 4.70
CA TRP A 242 -18.88 9.48 4.36
C TRP A 242 -18.94 8.55 5.59
N ALA A 243 -17.89 8.52 6.40
CA ALA A 243 -17.87 7.71 7.62
C ALA A 243 -18.94 8.15 8.63
N ASN A 244 -19.16 9.46 8.76
CA ASN A 244 -20.20 10.01 9.66
C ASN A 244 -21.63 9.74 9.17
N SER A 245 -21.85 9.35 7.90
CA SER A 245 -23.17 8.94 7.42
C SER A 245 -23.60 7.56 7.91
N TYR A 246 -22.69 6.81 8.49
CA TYR A 246 -23.00 5.58 9.23
C TYR A 246 -23.17 5.96 10.70
N GLU A 247 -24.41 6.10 11.15
CA GLU A 247 -24.75 6.27 12.57
C GLU A 247 -24.49 4.93 13.28
N ILE A 248 -23.58 4.93 14.26
CA ILE A 248 -23.31 3.78 15.16
C ILE A 248 -23.71 4.16 16.57
#